data_e214b77ec3a17f0de95a45cd1ebd278b
#
_entry.id   e214b77ec3a17f0de95a45cd1ebd278b
#
_cell.length_a   1.000
_cell.length_b   1.000
_cell.length_c   1.000
_cell.angle_alpha   90.00
_cell.angle_beta   90.00
_cell.angle_gamma   90.00
#
_symmetry.space_group_name_H-M   'P 1'
#
loop_
_entity.id
_entity.type
_entity.pdbx_description
1 polymer ?
#
loop_
_entity_poly.entity_id
_entity_poly.type
_entity_poly.pdbx_seq_one_letter_code
_entity_poly.pdbx_strand_id
1 'polypeptide(L)'
;MLEIIQSGLEGGELEDAVYGELSLLPSEVDKRFAESLKQSGSKAAAEWLYNYCVCNKYVKKDVLDKNPRFDTENGLTITINKAKPEFRDPKKAKAGNSVEVGFAKCVICRENEGFGTRNKRNLRTVSISLSGTPWFWQYSPFGYFPEHGIAVNCEHIPMHIDRGTLENLLDFVDKFPHYYIGCNAPLERIGGSVLAHDHYQGGNEILPINKARIRTKIKDKKYPYVTVGILDWAGTVIRIKSDKRNEIIDITDRLCKAWVNYNNIELGIIAKNKNGDHNAISPNLIKTVNGYEMNVILRSNITSEEYPDGVFHAHPEYHAIKKESIGLIEAQGLFILPGRLEEWQMPALRFLGLIFPTRSETLM
;
A
#
# COMPACT_ATOMS: atom_id res chain seq x y z
N MET A 1 28.43 15.94 13.34
CA MET A 1 28.65 16.89 12.23
C MET A 1 30.07 16.81 11.65
N LEU A 2 31.16 16.98 12.43
CA LEU A 2 32.54 16.88 11.93
C LEU A 2 32.85 15.50 11.30
N GLU A 3 32.41 14.42 11.92
CA GLU A 3 32.57 13.06 11.39
C GLU A 3 31.83 12.86 10.05
N ILE A 4 30.68 13.48 9.87
CA ILE A 4 29.92 13.43 8.60
C ILE A 4 30.69 14.15 7.49
N ILE A 5 31.27 15.33 7.79
CA ILE A 5 32.07 16.09 6.83
C ILE A 5 33.34 15.31 6.43
N GLN A 6 33.91 14.55 7.35
CA GLN A 6 35.11 13.72 7.13
C GLN A 6 34.80 12.35 6.49
N SER A 7 33.52 11.93 6.42
CA SER A 7 33.13 10.60 5.96
C SER A 7 33.23 10.39 4.43
N GLY A 8 33.43 11.47 3.66
CA GLY A 8 33.46 11.40 2.19
C GLY A 8 32.10 11.14 1.55
N LEU A 9 30.99 11.32 2.30
CA LEU A 9 29.64 11.23 1.77
C LEU A 9 29.34 12.39 0.82
N GLU A 10 28.63 12.12 -0.27
CA GLU A 10 28.29 13.12 -1.28
C GLU A 10 26.78 13.07 -1.62
N GLY A 11 26.26 14.13 -2.25
CA GLY A 11 24.90 14.19 -2.77
C GLY A 11 23.82 13.87 -1.75
N GLY A 12 22.89 12.99 -2.10
CA GLY A 12 21.76 12.60 -1.24
C GLY A 12 22.16 11.89 0.04
N GLU A 13 23.27 11.16 0.05
CA GLU A 13 23.76 10.47 1.25
C GLU A 13 24.29 11.47 2.29
N LEU A 14 24.99 12.50 1.85
CA LEU A 14 25.42 13.59 2.71
C LEU A 14 24.21 14.37 3.26
N GLU A 15 23.24 14.67 2.41
CA GLU A 15 22.01 15.35 2.83
C GLU A 15 21.29 14.54 3.91
N ASP A 16 21.04 13.24 3.69
CA ASP A 16 20.37 12.36 4.65
C ASP A 16 21.16 12.24 5.96
N ALA A 17 22.50 12.25 5.90
CA ALA A 17 23.35 12.23 7.09
C ALA A 17 23.23 13.52 7.91
N VAL A 18 23.29 14.68 7.27
CA VAL A 18 23.16 16.00 7.92
C VAL A 18 21.79 16.16 8.55
N TYR A 19 20.71 15.86 7.80
CA TYR A 19 19.36 15.95 8.34
C TYR A 19 19.08 14.91 9.42
N GLY A 20 19.69 13.73 9.34
CA GLY A 20 19.63 12.73 10.40
C GLY A 20 20.19 13.22 11.72
N GLU A 21 21.35 13.89 11.68
CA GLU A 21 22.01 14.46 12.85
C GLU A 21 21.25 15.65 13.45
N LEU A 22 20.60 16.45 12.60
CA LEU A 22 19.77 17.58 13.01
C LEU A 22 18.36 17.15 13.47
N SER A 23 17.98 15.91 13.23
CA SER A 23 16.67 15.40 13.62
C SER A 23 16.58 15.17 15.13
N LEU A 24 15.39 15.43 15.68
CA LEU A 24 15.07 15.06 17.05
C LEU A 24 15.34 13.57 17.30
N LEU A 25 15.66 13.22 18.52
CA LEU A 25 15.78 11.81 18.91
C LEU A 25 14.45 11.07 18.68
N PRO A 26 14.49 9.78 18.29
CA PRO A 26 13.27 8.98 18.10
C PRO A 26 12.30 9.06 19.28
N SER A 27 12.81 8.97 20.51
CA SER A 27 11.99 9.07 21.73
C SER A 27 11.31 10.43 21.91
N GLU A 28 11.95 11.52 21.45
CA GLU A 28 11.37 12.85 21.51
C GLU A 28 10.26 13.05 20.48
N VAL A 29 10.44 12.49 19.26
CA VAL A 29 9.41 12.50 18.22
C VAL A 29 8.19 11.71 18.68
N ASP A 30 8.40 10.51 19.23
CA ASP A 30 7.33 9.65 19.76
C ASP A 30 6.55 10.35 20.89
N LYS A 31 7.27 11.00 21.81
CA LYS A 31 6.66 11.79 22.89
C LYS A 31 5.82 12.97 22.37
N ARG A 32 6.36 13.76 21.44
CA ARG A 32 5.64 14.91 20.86
C ARG A 32 4.42 14.48 20.09
N PHE A 33 4.50 13.36 19.36
CA PHE A 33 3.35 12.78 18.68
C PHE A 33 2.26 12.38 19.67
N ALA A 34 2.61 11.68 20.75
CA ALA A 34 1.66 11.26 21.77
C ALA A 34 1.00 12.46 22.49
N GLU A 35 1.77 13.51 22.76
CA GLU A 35 1.24 14.76 23.32
C GLU A 35 0.28 15.45 22.35
N SER A 36 0.63 15.58 21.08
CA SER A 36 -0.23 16.15 20.03
C SER A 36 -1.51 15.34 19.85
N LEU A 37 -1.40 14.00 19.86
CA LEU A 37 -2.55 13.10 19.78
C LEU A 37 -3.54 13.35 20.93
N LYS A 38 -3.02 13.52 22.13
CA LYS A 38 -3.84 13.78 23.33
C LYS A 38 -4.47 15.17 23.35
N GLN A 39 -3.75 16.19 22.89
CA GLN A 39 -4.18 17.58 22.99
C GLN A 39 -5.04 18.03 21.81
N SER A 40 -4.71 17.58 20.60
CA SER A 40 -5.26 18.12 19.34
C SER A 40 -5.90 17.04 18.44
N GLY A 41 -5.84 15.78 18.86
CA GLY A 41 -6.42 14.65 18.14
C GLY A 41 -5.53 14.08 17.03
N SER A 42 -6.00 12.97 16.44
CA SER A 42 -5.19 12.14 15.54
C SER A 42 -4.82 12.85 14.23
N LYS A 43 -5.68 13.70 13.70
CA LYS A 43 -5.41 14.44 12.47
C LYS A 43 -4.25 15.42 12.67
N ALA A 44 -4.29 16.24 13.72
CA ALA A 44 -3.24 17.21 14.02
C ALA A 44 -1.90 16.51 14.32
N ALA A 45 -1.92 15.38 15.05
CA ALA A 45 -0.72 14.59 15.33
C ALA A 45 -0.10 14.00 14.05
N ALA A 46 -0.92 13.48 13.16
CA ALA A 46 -0.48 12.92 11.88
C ALA A 46 0.11 14.01 10.97
N GLU A 47 -0.57 15.16 10.83
CA GLU A 47 -0.09 16.32 10.08
C GLU A 47 1.25 16.85 10.64
N TRP A 48 1.38 16.93 11.98
CA TRP A 48 2.63 17.33 12.60
C TRP A 48 3.77 16.37 12.25
N LEU A 49 3.57 15.06 12.39
CA LEU A 49 4.59 14.07 12.08
C LEU A 49 4.96 14.09 10.59
N TYR A 50 3.97 14.22 9.70
CA TYR A 50 4.22 14.29 8.27
C TYR A 50 5.08 15.52 7.92
N ASN A 51 4.68 16.68 8.40
CA ASN A 51 5.43 17.92 8.19
C ASN A 51 6.85 17.84 8.79
N TYR A 52 7.00 17.19 9.93
CA TYR A 52 8.31 16.93 10.52
C TYR A 52 9.17 16.05 9.59
N CYS A 53 8.61 14.94 9.04
CA CYS A 53 9.32 14.06 8.11
C CYS A 53 9.62 14.74 6.75
N VAL A 54 8.85 15.74 6.36
CA VAL A 54 9.17 16.62 5.22
C VAL A 54 10.33 17.57 5.56
N CYS A 55 10.28 18.23 6.72
CA CYS A 55 11.31 19.18 7.15
C CYS A 55 12.68 18.50 7.34
N ASN A 56 12.71 17.29 7.87
CA ASN A 56 13.96 16.54 8.03
C ASN A 56 14.39 15.79 6.77
N LYS A 57 13.72 16.07 5.62
CA LYS A 57 14.03 15.49 4.30
C LYS A 57 13.92 13.97 4.19
N TYR A 58 13.27 13.31 5.15
CA TYR A 58 12.95 11.90 4.99
C TYR A 58 11.86 11.70 3.90
N VAL A 59 10.77 12.43 3.97
CA VAL A 59 9.78 12.50 2.89
C VAL A 59 10.26 13.48 1.82
N LYS A 60 10.57 12.97 0.65
CA LYS A 60 11.11 13.77 -0.48
C LYS A 60 10.00 14.57 -1.19
N LYS A 61 9.26 15.39 -0.43
CA LYS A 61 8.07 16.12 -0.90
C LYS A 61 8.36 17.02 -2.10
N ASP A 62 9.51 17.67 -2.13
CA ASP A 62 9.97 18.53 -3.24
C ASP A 62 10.14 17.78 -4.58
N VAL A 63 10.38 16.47 -4.54
CA VAL A 63 10.38 15.58 -5.71
C VAL A 63 8.96 15.06 -5.98
N LEU A 64 8.24 14.65 -4.93
CA LEU A 64 6.90 14.07 -5.05
C LEU A 64 5.89 15.06 -5.63
N ASP A 65 5.96 16.34 -5.26
CA ASP A 65 5.08 17.41 -5.78
C ASP A 65 5.25 17.65 -7.28
N LYS A 66 6.36 17.21 -7.87
CA LYS A 66 6.66 17.31 -9.31
C LYS A 66 6.22 16.09 -10.11
N ASN A 67 5.65 15.08 -9.44
CA ASN A 67 5.14 13.88 -10.12
C ASN A 67 3.91 14.24 -10.95
N PRO A 68 3.92 13.98 -12.27
CA PRO A 68 2.71 14.09 -13.07
C PRO A 68 1.62 13.18 -12.50
N ARG A 69 0.41 13.72 -12.39
CA ARG A 69 -0.77 12.97 -11.93
C ARG A 69 -1.98 13.38 -12.74
N PHE A 70 -2.76 12.40 -13.21
CA PHE A 70 -3.95 12.63 -14.00
C PHE A 70 -4.97 11.51 -13.84
N ASP A 71 -6.24 11.85 -13.96
CA ASP A 71 -7.34 10.89 -13.94
C ASP A 71 -7.65 10.42 -15.36
N THR A 72 -8.03 9.16 -15.50
CA THR A 72 -8.47 8.56 -16.74
C THR A 72 -10.00 8.64 -16.87
N GLU A 73 -10.52 8.52 -18.10
CA GLU A 73 -11.98 8.47 -18.34
C GLU A 73 -12.69 7.31 -17.63
N ASN A 74 -11.96 6.23 -17.37
CA ASN A 74 -12.47 5.05 -16.66
C ASN A 74 -12.40 5.20 -15.12
N GLY A 75 -12.08 6.40 -14.62
CA GLY A 75 -12.05 6.70 -13.21
C GLY A 75 -10.82 6.14 -12.46
N LEU A 76 -9.75 5.78 -13.18
CA LEU A 76 -8.46 5.44 -12.58
C LEU A 76 -7.60 6.71 -12.47
N THR A 77 -6.67 6.71 -11.54
CA THR A 77 -5.65 7.76 -11.40
C THR A 77 -4.28 7.19 -11.74
N ILE A 78 -3.51 7.91 -12.53
CA ILE A 78 -2.13 7.55 -12.88
C ILE A 78 -1.19 8.60 -12.32
N THR A 79 -0.10 8.18 -11.69
CA THR A 79 1.01 9.05 -11.31
C THR A 79 2.33 8.49 -11.84
N ILE A 80 3.19 9.39 -12.32
CA ILE A 80 4.57 9.04 -12.72
C ILE A 80 5.47 9.42 -11.54
N ASN A 81 5.94 8.43 -10.80
CA ASN A 81 6.72 8.65 -9.59
C ASN A 81 8.22 8.72 -9.91
N LYS A 82 8.78 9.94 -9.89
CA LYS A 82 10.20 10.23 -10.16
C LYS A 82 11.12 9.88 -9.00
N ALA A 83 10.58 9.82 -7.80
CA ALA A 83 11.37 9.56 -6.59
C ALA A 83 11.60 8.07 -6.34
N LYS A 84 10.67 7.20 -6.78
CA LYS A 84 10.74 5.76 -6.52
C LYS A 84 11.70 5.09 -7.51
N PRO A 85 12.74 4.36 -7.02
CA PRO A 85 13.56 3.52 -7.88
C PRO A 85 12.72 2.43 -8.58
N GLU A 86 12.94 2.20 -9.86
CA GLU A 86 12.33 1.09 -10.60
C GLU A 86 13.11 -0.21 -10.38
N PHE A 87 12.46 -1.22 -9.84
CA PHE A 87 13.03 -2.56 -9.69
C PHE A 87 12.69 -3.43 -10.90
N ARG A 88 13.52 -3.39 -11.94
CA ARG A 88 13.35 -4.20 -13.17
C ARG A 88 13.65 -5.68 -12.97
N ASP A 89 14.45 -6.01 -11.95
CA ASP A 89 14.84 -7.37 -11.62
C ASP A 89 14.10 -7.83 -10.34
N PRO A 90 13.13 -8.76 -10.43
CA PRO A 90 12.42 -9.29 -9.26
C PRO A 90 13.33 -9.92 -8.22
N LYS A 91 14.49 -10.48 -8.63
CA LYS A 91 15.47 -11.07 -7.71
C LYS A 91 16.17 -10.01 -6.88
N LYS A 92 16.49 -8.85 -7.48
CA LYS A 92 17.08 -7.71 -6.75
C LYS A 92 16.08 -7.07 -5.80
N ALA A 93 14.80 -7.01 -6.16
CA ALA A 93 13.75 -6.54 -5.27
C ALA A 93 13.62 -7.44 -4.02
N LYS A 94 13.70 -8.76 -4.19
CA LYS A 94 13.72 -9.72 -3.06
C LYS A 94 14.96 -9.56 -2.17
N ALA A 95 16.14 -9.45 -2.75
CA ALA A 95 17.40 -9.34 -2.00
C ALA A 95 17.52 -8.04 -1.18
N GLY A 96 16.88 -6.94 -1.64
CA GLY A 96 16.89 -5.66 -0.92
C GLY A 96 15.92 -5.59 0.27
N ASN A 97 14.95 -6.48 0.35
CA ASN A 97 13.85 -6.40 1.31
C ASN A 97 14.02 -7.29 2.55
N SER A 98 14.87 -8.30 2.48
CA SER A 98 15.16 -9.21 3.60
C SER A 98 16.67 -9.38 3.74
N VAL A 99 17.18 -9.29 4.97
CA VAL A 99 18.57 -9.58 5.30
C VAL A 99 18.54 -10.85 6.14
N GLU A 100 19.13 -11.94 5.62
CA GLU A 100 19.17 -13.23 6.33
C GLU A 100 20.01 -13.18 7.59
N VAL A 101 21.03 -12.31 7.63
CA VAL A 101 21.95 -12.17 8.77
C VAL A 101 22.22 -10.68 9.00
N GLY A 102 22.03 -10.19 10.23
CA GLY A 102 22.42 -8.84 10.62
C GLY A 102 21.36 -8.05 11.39
N PHE A 103 21.75 -6.85 11.82
CA PHE A 103 20.88 -5.90 12.49
C PHE A 103 19.87 -5.29 11.50
N ALA A 104 18.66 -5.11 11.97
CA ALA A 104 17.43 -4.86 11.21
C ALA A 104 17.16 -5.95 10.16
N LYS A 105 16.34 -6.93 10.52
CA LYS A 105 15.98 -8.10 9.70
C LYS A 105 15.42 -7.75 8.32
N CYS A 106 14.78 -6.58 8.16
CA CYS A 106 14.32 -6.09 6.86
C CYS A 106 14.30 -4.56 6.80
N VAL A 107 13.98 -4.01 5.62
CA VAL A 107 14.00 -2.57 5.34
C VAL A 107 12.94 -1.75 6.06
N ILE A 108 11.89 -2.38 6.61
CA ILE A 108 10.82 -1.70 7.34
C ILE A 108 10.86 -1.91 8.85
N CYS A 109 11.80 -2.70 9.38
CA CYS A 109 11.98 -2.85 10.82
C CYS A 109 12.21 -1.51 11.51
N ARG A 110 11.68 -1.36 12.75
CA ARG A 110 11.86 -0.12 13.54
C ARG A 110 13.33 0.17 13.84
N GLU A 111 14.16 -0.84 13.95
CA GLU A 111 15.60 -0.75 14.18
C GLU A 111 16.36 -0.01 13.05
N ASN A 112 15.71 0.23 11.91
CA ASN A 112 16.27 1.10 10.88
C ASN A 112 16.17 2.59 11.24
N GLU A 113 15.36 2.98 12.21
CA GLU A 113 15.19 4.37 12.61
C GLU A 113 16.51 4.97 13.08
N GLY A 114 16.96 6.01 12.41
CA GLY A 114 18.27 6.62 12.67
C GLY A 114 19.47 5.84 12.13
N PHE A 115 19.27 4.72 11.40
CA PHE A 115 20.35 3.82 11.01
C PHE A 115 20.99 4.21 9.67
N GLY A 116 22.27 4.59 9.73
CA GLY A 116 23.01 5.17 8.61
C GLY A 116 23.28 4.23 7.44
N THR A 117 23.55 2.94 7.67
CA THR A 117 23.95 1.99 6.62
C THR A 117 22.83 1.67 5.61
N ARG A 118 21.59 2.10 5.89
CA ARG A 118 20.44 1.94 4.98
C ARG A 118 19.83 3.26 4.54
N ASN A 119 20.57 4.36 4.67
CA ASN A 119 20.07 5.71 4.38
C ASN A 119 18.75 6.04 5.13
N LYS A 120 18.70 5.63 6.41
CA LYS A 120 17.55 5.82 7.30
C LYS A 120 17.86 6.74 8.48
N ARG A 121 18.95 7.52 8.43
CA ARG A 121 19.39 8.41 9.52
C ARG A 121 18.32 9.42 9.94
N ASN A 122 17.56 9.92 8.98
CA ASN A 122 16.47 10.87 9.18
C ASN A 122 15.07 10.21 9.26
N LEU A 123 14.96 8.88 9.17
CA LEU A 123 13.69 8.21 9.46
C LEU A 123 13.27 8.44 10.91
N ARG A 124 12.01 8.82 11.11
CA ARG A 124 11.36 8.85 12.43
C ARG A 124 10.04 8.15 12.37
N THR A 125 9.77 7.36 13.41
CA THR A 125 8.56 6.55 13.56
C THR A 125 7.83 6.93 14.85
N VAL A 126 6.57 6.56 14.98
CA VAL A 126 5.80 6.77 16.19
C VAL A 126 5.11 5.49 16.62
N SER A 127 5.07 5.26 17.94
CA SER A 127 4.40 4.11 18.52
C SER A 127 2.89 4.24 18.40
N ILE A 128 2.25 3.18 17.94
CA ILE A 128 0.80 3.02 17.94
C ILE A 128 0.45 1.64 18.52
N SER A 129 -0.79 1.45 18.91
CA SER A 129 -1.29 0.14 19.32
C SER A 129 -2.45 -0.24 18.41
N LEU A 130 -2.48 -1.47 17.89
CA LEU A 130 -3.61 -2.01 17.14
C LEU A 130 -4.10 -3.28 17.84
N SER A 131 -5.38 -3.31 18.18
CA SER A 131 -6.03 -4.41 18.92
C SER A 131 -5.24 -4.85 20.17
N GLY A 132 -4.63 -3.88 20.87
CA GLY A 132 -3.85 -4.11 22.08
C GLY A 132 -2.41 -4.59 21.87
N THR A 133 -1.98 -4.80 20.63
CA THR A 133 -0.59 -5.18 20.30
C THR A 133 0.25 -3.97 19.88
N PRO A 134 1.58 -3.98 20.10
CA PRO A 134 2.46 -2.88 19.75
C PRO A 134 2.75 -2.84 18.24
N TRP A 135 2.52 -1.68 17.65
CA TRP A 135 2.81 -1.33 16.26
C TRP A 135 3.52 0.01 16.21
N PHE A 136 4.04 0.39 15.05
CA PHE A 136 4.51 1.74 14.81
C PHE A 136 4.08 2.23 13.44
N TRP A 137 3.97 3.55 13.30
CA TRP A 137 3.67 4.22 12.04
C TRP A 137 4.91 4.92 11.50
N GLN A 138 5.15 4.81 10.20
CA GLN A 138 6.17 5.58 9.48
C GLN A 138 5.64 6.01 8.12
N TYR A 139 6.02 7.22 7.69
CA TYR A 139 5.72 7.68 6.35
C TYR A 139 6.66 7.05 5.31
N SER A 140 6.20 7.01 4.05
CA SER A 140 7.02 6.54 2.94
C SER A 140 7.86 7.69 2.38
N PRO A 141 9.18 7.53 2.19
CA PRO A 141 10.01 8.56 1.56
C PRO A 141 9.63 8.77 0.08
N PHE A 142 9.05 7.76 -0.56
CA PHE A 142 8.62 7.74 -1.95
C PHE A 142 7.10 7.65 -2.05
N GLY A 143 6.40 8.48 -1.27
CA GLY A 143 4.94 8.47 -1.17
C GLY A 143 4.24 8.54 -2.52
N TYR A 144 3.10 7.89 -2.63
CA TYR A 144 2.29 7.87 -3.84
C TYR A 144 1.17 8.92 -3.81
N PHE A 145 0.91 9.44 -2.63
CA PHE A 145 -0.05 10.49 -2.30
C PHE A 145 0.35 11.14 -0.96
N PRO A 146 -0.29 12.27 -0.58
CA PRO A 146 0.01 12.93 0.70
C PRO A 146 -0.18 11.99 1.90
N GLU A 147 0.75 12.07 2.84
CA GLU A 147 0.71 11.27 4.08
C GLU A 147 0.69 9.74 3.86
N HIS A 148 1.21 9.27 2.71
CA HIS A 148 1.38 7.84 2.48
C HIS A 148 2.36 7.25 3.49
N GLY A 149 1.91 6.24 4.21
CA GLY A 149 2.70 5.58 5.24
C GLY A 149 2.33 4.12 5.43
N ILE A 150 3.03 3.49 6.36
CA ILE A 150 2.80 2.10 6.74
C ILE A 150 2.70 1.97 8.26
N ALA A 151 1.72 1.18 8.71
CA ALA A 151 1.69 0.63 10.06
C ALA A 151 2.44 -0.70 10.05
N VAL A 152 3.45 -0.86 10.88
CA VAL A 152 4.32 -2.03 10.91
C VAL A 152 4.21 -2.69 12.28
N ASN A 153 4.09 -4.01 12.31
CA ASN A 153 4.11 -4.79 13.53
C ASN A 153 5.48 -4.64 14.21
N CYS A 154 5.52 -4.43 15.52
CA CYS A 154 6.79 -4.40 16.25
C CYS A 154 7.47 -5.77 16.27
N GLU A 155 6.72 -6.86 16.15
CA GLU A 155 7.27 -8.20 15.96
C GLU A 155 7.55 -8.45 14.47
N HIS A 156 8.74 -8.94 14.17
CA HIS A 156 9.12 -9.33 12.81
C HIS A 156 8.55 -10.71 12.47
N ILE A 157 7.28 -10.74 12.12
CA ILE A 157 6.54 -11.93 11.69
C ILE A 157 6.11 -11.79 10.23
N PRO A 158 5.95 -12.88 9.48
CA PRO A 158 5.48 -12.83 8.10
C PRO A 158 4.07 -12.21 7.99
N MET A 159 3.81 -11.56 6.86
CA MET A 159 2.48 -11.08 6.52
C MET A 159 1.47 -12.23 6.49
N HIS A 160 0.32 -11.98 7.04
CA HIS A 160 -0.84 -12.87 7.04
C HIS A 160 -2.13 -12.06 6.97
N ILE A 161 -3.22 -12.72 6.60
CA ILE A 161 -4.56 -12.11 6.64
C ILE A 161 -5.50 -13.08 7.32
N ASP A 162 -5.91 -12.70 8.49
CA ASP A 162 -6.85 -13.43 9.34
C ASP A 162 -7.83 -12.46 10.02
N ARG A 163 -8.59 -12.96 10.98
CA ARG A 163 -9.53 -12.15 11.76
C ARG A 163 -8.83 -11.03 12.53
N GLY A 164 -7.65 -11.31 13.10
CA GLY A 164 -6.83 -10.31 13.83
C GLY A 164 -6.39 -9.17 12.93
N THR A 165 -6.02 -9.47 11.68
CA THR A 165 -5.74 -8.44 10.66
C THR A 165 -6.93 -7.50 10.48
N LEU A 166 -8.15 -8.04 10.34
CA LEU A 166 -9.36 -7.23 10.16
C LEU A 166 -9.67 -6.36 11.38
N GLU A 167 -9.45 -6.89 12.58
CA GLU A 167 -9.59 -6.16 13.83
C GLU A 167 -8.59 -5.00 13.92
N ASN A 168 -7.34 -5.22 13.50
CA ASN A 168 -6.29 -4.20 13.45
C ASN A 168 -6.61 -3.08 12.45
N LEU A 169 -7.11 -3.42 11.26
CA LEU A 169 -7.51 -2.41 10.26
C LEU A 169 -8.65 -1.53 10.79
N LEU A 170 -9.64 -2.12 11.47
CA LEU A 170 -10.74 -1.38 12.08
C LEU A 170 -10.26 -0.50 13.24
N ASP A 171 -9.36 -1.00 14.08
CA ASP A 171 -8.79 -0.23 15.18
C ASP A 171 -7.97 0.96 14.67
N PHE A 172 -7.26 0.78 13.55
CA PHE A 172 -6.52 1.86 12.91
C PHE A 172 -7.43 3.00 12.44
N VAL A 173 -8.50 2.70 11.69
CA VAL A 173 -9.41 3.77 11.21
C VAL A 173 -10.27 4.38 12.32
N ASP A 174 -10.42 3.71 13.45
CA ASP A 174 -11.04 4.30 14.63
C ASP A 174 -10.13 5.34 15.28
N LYS A 175 -8.84 5.09 15.30
CA LYS A 175 -7.81 6.02 15.80
C LYS A 175 -7.50 7.14 14.82
N PHE A 176 -7.45 6.82 13.52
CA PHE A 176 -7.11 7.73 12.43
C PHE A 176 -8.22 7.78 11.37
N PRO A 177 -9.42 8.32 11.69
CA PRO A 177 -10.60 8.25 10.81
C PRO A 177 -10.48 9.03 9.50
N HIS A 178 -9.47 9.87 9.36
CA HIS A 178 -9.14 10.62 8.15
C HIS A 178 -8.24 9.84 7.18
N TYR A 179 -7.75 8.66 7.60
CA TYR A 179 -6.94 7.78 6.76
C TYR A 179 -7.75 6.58 6.24
N TYR A 180 -7.38 6.09 5.07
CA TYR A 180 -7.65 4.71 4.73
C TYR A 180 -6.51 3.81 5.21
N ILE A 181 -6.77 2.52 5.34
CA ILE A 181 -5.76 1.50 5.64
C ILE A 181 -6.08 0.22 4.87
N GLY A 182 -5.08 -0.52 4.45
CA GLY A 182 -5.26 -1.80 3.81
C GLY A 182 -4.03 -2.69 3.86
N CYS A 183 -4.21 -3.94 3.51
CA CYS A 183 -3.18 -4.97 3.55
C CYS A 183 -2.91 -5.52 2.14
N ASN A 184 -1.64 -5.66 1.76
CA ASN A 184 -1.29 -6.42 0.57
C ASN A 184 -1.63 -7.91 0.77
N ALA A 185 -1.93 -8.59 -0.33
CA ALA A 185 -2.05 -10.04 -0.29
C ALA A 185 -0.72 -10.68 0.16
N PRO A 186 -0.73 -11.64 1.10
CA PRO A 186 0.48 -12.22 1.69
C PRO A 186 1.11 -13.31 0.79
N LEU A 187 1.02 -13.17 -0.52
CA LEU A 187 1.55 -14.10 -1.50
C LEU A 187 2.46 -13.37 -2.49
N GLU A 188 3.48 -14.06 -2.95
CA GLU A 188 4.39 -13.55 -3.98
C GLU A 188 3.65 -13.20 -5.28
N ARG A 189 4.20 -12.29 -6.07
CA ARG A 189 3.73 -11.85 -7.39
C ARG A 189 2.42 -11.06 -7.42
N ILE A 190 1.74 -10.87 -6.31
CA ILE A 190 0.46 -10.14 -6.24
C ILE A 190 0.45 -9.00 -5.22
N GLY A 191 1.57 -8.31 -5.08
CA GLY A 191 1.58 -6.98 -4.48
C GLY A 191 2.62 -6.69 -3.44
N GLY A 192 2.77 -7.47 -2.38
CA GLY A 192 3.67 -7.14 -1.29
C GLY A 192 5.15 -7.33 -1.66
N SER A 193 5.98 -6.30 -1.40
CA SER A 193 7.44 -6.41 -1.58
C SER A 193 8.16 -6.88 -0.32
N VAL A 194 7.56 -6.74 0.86
CA VAL A 194 8.13 -7.14 2.16
C VAL A 194 7.20 -8.13 2.85
N LEU A 195 7.12 -9.35 2.30
CA LEU A 195 6.22 -10.39 2.84
C LEU A 195 6.69 -10.98 4.17
N ALA A 196 7.97 -10.80 4.51
CA ALA A 196 8.57 -11.33 5.74
C ALA A 196 8.23 -10.52 6.99
N HIS A 197 7.61 -9.34 6.85
CA HIS A 197 7.28 -8.48 7.98
C HIS A 197 5.86 -7.93 7.85
N ASP A 198 5.02 -8.25 8.81
CA ASP A 198 3.60 -7.86 8.82
C ASP A 198 3.45 -6.34 8.89
N HIS A 199 2.71 -5.80 7.92
CA HIS A 199 2.50 -4.37 7.79
C HIS A 199 1.26 -4.03 6.96
N TYR A 200 0.68 -2.87 7.21
CA TYR A 200 -0.44 -2.31 6.46
C TYR A 200 -0.04 -0.99 5.81
N GLN A 201 -0.67 -0.63 4.68
CA GLN A 201 -0.43 0.62 3.98
C GLN A 201 -1.66 1.53 4.09
N GLY A 202 -1.43 2.82 4.32
CA GLY A 202 -2.51 3.79 4.44
C GLY A 202 -2.06 5.22 4.26
N GLY A 203 -2.98 6.14 4.50
CA GLY A 203 -2.75 7.58 4.46
C GLY A 203 -3.97 8.38 4.06
N ASN A 204 -3.77 9.67 3.82
CA ASN A 204 -4.83 10.65 3.57
C ASN A 204 -5.13 10.77 2.06
N GLU A 205 -5.81 9.75 1.50
CA GLU A 205 -6.20 9.73 0.09
C GLU A 205 -7.54 9.01 -0.10
N ILE A 206 -8.39 9.56 -0.96
CA ILE A 206 -9.60 8.88 -1.43
C ILE A 206 -9.29 8.19 -2.75
N LEU A 207 -8.94 6.91 -2.67
CA LEU A 207 -8.57 6.14 -3.85
C LEU A 207 -9.75 5.90 -4.79
N PRO A 208 -9.50 5.74 -6.10
CA PRO A 208 -10.54 5.59 -7.12
C PRO A 208 -11.58 4.51 -6.81
N ILE A 209 -11.15 3.39 -6.26
CA ILE A 209 -12.05 2.29 -5.88
C ILE A 209 -13.19 2.76 -4.96
N ASN A 210 -12.96 3.75 -4.08
CA ASN A 210 -13.97 4.23 -3.14
C ASN A 210 -15.13 4.95 -3.85
N LYS A 211 -14.91 5.45 -5.07
CA LYS A 211 -15.91 6.08 -5.94
C LYS A 211 -16.67 5.07 -6.79
N ALA A 212 -16.21 3.80 -6.88
CA ALA A 212 -16.84 2.77 -7.70
C ALA A 212 -18.22 2.40 -7.20
N ARG A 213 -19.14 2.12 -8.13
CA ARG A 213 -20.52 1.74 -7.82
C ARG A 213 -20.63 0.24 -7.53
N ILE A 214 -21.59 -0.16 -6.73
CA ILE A 214 -22.00 -1.55 -6.59
C ILE A 214 -22.77 -1.95 -7.85
N ARG A 215 -22.22 -2.88 -8.64
CA ARG A 215 -22.85 -3.45 -9.84
C ARG A 215 -23.92 -4.48 -9.46
N THR A 216 -23.56 -5.36 -8.52
CA THR A 216 -24.45 -6.45 -8.09
C THR A 216 -24.54 -6.48 -6.57
N LYS A 217 -25.77 -6.34 -6.04
CA LYS A 217 -26.02 -6.46 -4.61
C LYS A 217 -26.08 -7.93 -4.20
N ILE A 218 -25.50 -8.24 -3.05
CA ILE A 218 -25.50 -9.57 -2.42
C ILE A 218 -26.27 -9.44 -1.10
N LYS A 219 -27.21 -10.34 -0.86
CA LYS A 219 -27.91 -10.42 0.43
C LYS A 219 -27.20 -11.41 1.35
N ASP A 220 -26.72 -10.93 2.49
CA ASP A 220 -26.21 -11.81 3.54
C ASP A 220 -27.38 -12.29 4.41
N LYS A 221 -27.50 -13.61 4.60
CA LYS A 221 -28.59 -14.19 5.37
C LYS A 221 -28.47 -13.90 6.87
N LYS A 222 -27.24 -13.83 7.39
CA LYS A 222 -26.97 -13.55 8.81
C LYS A 222 -27.11 -12.06 9.14
N TYR A 223 -26.77 -11.18 8.16
CA TYR A 223 -26.78 -9.73 8.32
C TYR A 223 -27.57 -9.05 7.20
N PRO A 224 -28.92 -9.17 7.20
CA PRO A 224 -29.76 -8.73 6.09
C PRO A 224 -29.77 -7.23 5.83
N TYR A 225 -29.35 -6.43 6.81
CA TYR A 225 -29.29 -4.96 6.73
C TYR A 225 -27.91 -4.43 6.31
N VAL A 226 -26.89 -5.27 6.29
CA VAL A 226 -25.54 -4.90 5.82
C VAL A 226 -25.55 -4.76 4.31
N THR A 227 -24.96 -3.70 3.80
CA THR A 227 -24.77 -3.55 2.36
C THR A 227 -23.57 -4.38 1.94
N VAL A 228 -23.82 -5.40 1.10
CA VAL A 228 -22.76 -6.21 0.47
C VAL A 228 -22.97 -6.19 -1.04
N GLY A 229 -21.90 -6.04 -1.82
CA GLY A 229 -22.05 -6.10 -3.28
C GLY A 229 -20.72 -6.12 -4.03
N ILE A 230 -20.80 -6.65 -5.25
CA ILE A 230 -19.68 -6.67 -6.21
C ILE A 230 -19.61 -5.28 -6.86
N LEU A 231 -18.43 -4.71 -6.89
CA LEU A 231 -18.18 -3.42 -7.51
C LEU A 231 -18.15 -3.52 -9.05
N ASP A 232 -18.50 -2.42 -9.68
CA ASP A 232 -18.19 -2.14 -11.08
C ASP A 232 -16.74 -1.66 -11.15
N TRP A 233 -15.81 -2.63 -11.26
CA TRP A 233 -14.37 -2.42 -11.13
C TRP A 233 -13.59 -3.39 -12.01
N ALA A 234 -12.38 -3.02 -12.40
CA ALA A 234 -11.52 -3.84 -13.27
C ALA A 234 -11.15 -5.19 -12.63
N GLY A 235 -10.93 -5.21 -11.31
CA GLY A 235 -10.72 -6.46 -10.56
C GLY A 235 -11.99 -6.92 -9.84
N THR A 236 -12.03 -8.15 -9.36
CA THR A 236 -13.16 -8.62 -8.55
C THR A 236 -13.04 -8.10 -7.14
N VAL A 237 -13.95 -7.20 -6.78
CA VAL A 237 -14.00 -6.55 -5.46
C VAL A 237 -15.38 -6.66 -4.86
N ILE A 238 -15.44 -7.05 -3.60
CA ILE A 238 -16.67 -7.10 -2.81
C ILE A 238 -16.60 -5.98 -1.77
N ARG A 239 -17.58 -5.06 -1.82
CA ARG A 239 -17.73 -3.98 -0.83
C ARG A 239 -18.71 -4.39 0.24
N ILE A 240 -18.33 -4.15 1.49
CA ILE A 240 -19.15 -4.36 2.69
C ILE A 240 -19.26 -3.03 3.42
N LYS A 241 -20.50 -2.60 3.73
CA LYS A 241 -20.76 -1.37 4.51
C LYS A 241 -21.60 -1.70 5.72
N SER A 242 -21.14 -1.30 6.89
CA SER A 242 -21.88 -1.39 8.16
C SER A 242 -21.36 -0.35 9.15
N ASP A 243 -22.19 0.05 10.08
CA ASP A 243 -21.83 0.84 11.26
C ASP A 243 -21.24 -0.03 12.39
N LYS A 244 -21.31 -1.37 12.25
CA LYS A 244 -20.86 -2.33 13.27
C LYS A 244 -19.61 -3.08 12.84
N ARG A 245 -18.57 -2.99 13.65
CA ARG A 245 -17.27 -3.66 13.43
C ARG A 245 -17.40 -5.17 13.22
N ASN A 246 -18.16 -5.85 14.10
CA ASN A 246 -18.32 -7.29 14.05
C ASN A 246 -18.96 -7.80 12.74
N GLU A 247 -19.88 -7.02 12.15
CA GLU A 247 -20.50 -7.36 10.86
C GLU A 247 -19.47 -7.29 9.72
N ILE A 248 -18.64 -6.24 9.70
CA ILE A 248 -17.53 -6.11 8.74
C ILE A 248 -16.57 -7.29 8.87
N ILE A 249 -16.12 -7.58 10.10
CA ILE A 249 -15.18 -8.68 10.38
C ILE A 249 -15.76 -10.03 9.95
N ASP A 250 -16.97 -10.36 10.40
CA ASP A 250 -17.57 -11.66 10.16
C ASP A 250 -17.82 -11.94 8.67
N ILE A 251 -18.28 -10.94 7.91
CA ILE A 251 -18.51 -11.09 6.47
C ILE A 251 -17.19 -11.21 5.74
N THR A 252 -16.21 -10.36 6.06
CA THR A 252 -14.90 -10.37 5.42
C THR A 252 -14.14 -11.68 5.69
N ASP A 253 -14.14 -12.15 6.94
CA ASP A 253 -13.50 -13.43 7.31
C ASP A 253 -14.13 -14.62 6.58
N ARG A 254 -15.47 -14.66 6.47
CA ARG A 254 -16.16 -15.70 5.67
C ARG A 254 -15.79 -15.63 4.20
N LEU A 255 -15.71 -14.43 3.63
CA LEU A 255 -15.28 -14.24 2.23
C LEU A 255 -13.83 -14.70 2.03
N CYS A 256 -12.93 -14.34 2.94
CA CYS A 256 -11.54 -14.77 2.90
C CYS A 256 -11.46 -16.30 2.91
N LYS A 257 -12.09 -16.96 3.88
CA LYS A 257 -12.12 -18.43 4.01
C LYS A 257 -12.73 -19.12 2.79
N ALA A 258 -13.76 -18.53 2.18
CA ALA A 258 -14.35 -19.05 0.95
C ALA A 258 -13.40 -18.90 -0.24
N TRP A 259 -12.78 -17.72 -0.40
CA TRP A 259 -11.91 -17.43 -1.53
C TRP A 259 -10.61 -18.24 -1.52
N VAL A 260 -9.95 -18.39 -0.37
CA VAL A 260 -8.68 -19.14 -0.27
C VAL A 260 -8.86 -20.63 -0.61
N ASN A 261 -10.09 -21.13 -0.61
CA ASN A 261 -10.43 -22.52 -1.00
C ASN A 261 -11.18 -22.62 -2.32
N TYR A 262 -11.40 -21.51 -3.01
CA TYR A 262 -12.22 -21.48 -4.23
C TYR A 262 -11.44 -21.95 -5.45
N ASN A 263 -12.04 -22.86 -6.21
CA ASN A 263 -11.53 -23.35 -7.49
C ASN A 263 -12.56 -23.11 -8.59
N ASN A 264 -12.06 -22.65 -9.74
CA ASN A 264 -12.83 -22.61 -10.99
C ASN A 264 -11.86 -22.83 -12.15
N ILE A 265 -11.80 -24.05 -12.62
CA ILE A 265 -10.85 -24.50 -13.65
C ILE A 265 -11.10 -23.76 -14.97
N GLU A 266 -12.37 -23.50 -15.31
CA GLU A 266 -12.74 -22.81 -16.56
C GLU A 266 -12.21 -21.38 -16.61
N LEU A 267 -12.10 -20.73 -15.44
CA LEU A 267 -11.53 -19.38 -15.28
C LEU A 267 -10.03 -19.41 -14.93
N GLY A 268 -9.40 -20.56 -14.89
CA GLY A 268 -7.99 -20.70 -14.51
C GLY A 268 -7.73 -20.43 -13.02
N ILE A 269 -8.76 -20.46 -12.16
CA ILE A 269 -8.63 -20.23 -10.73
C ILE A 269 -8.40 -21.57 -10.03
N ILE A 270 -7.22 -21.72 -9.43
CA ILE A 270 -6.84 -22.90 -8.65
C ILE A 270 -6.34 -22.41 -7.29
N ALA A 271 -7.04 -22.80 -6.24
CA ALA A 271 -6.75 -22.33 -4.88
C ALA A 271 -5.40 -22.83 -4.36
N LYS A 272 -5.05 -24.09 -4.69
CA LYS A 272 -3.81 -24.74 -4.21
C LYS A 272 -3.31 -25.78 -5.20
N ASN A 273 -2.01 -25.89 -5.37
CA ASN A 273 -1.34 -26.94 -6.09
C ASN A 273 -0.02 -27.35 -5.39
N LYS A 274 0.86 -28.11 -6.07
CA LYS A 274 2.16 -28.53 -5.52
C LYS A 274 3.11 -27.38 -5.16
N ASN A 275 2.87 -26.18 -5.67
CA ASN A 275 3.68 -24.98 -5.40
C ASN A 275 3.15 -24.15 -4.22
N GLY A 276 2.03 -24.54 -3.63
CA GLY A 276 1.43 -23.87 -2.46
C GLY A 276 0.05 -23.29 -2.72
N ASP A 277 -0.33 -22.33 -1.89
CA ASP A 277 -1.58 -21.60 -1.96
C ASP A 277 -1.48 -20.46 -2.99
N HIS A 278 -2.58 -20.22 -3.74
CA HIS A 278 -2.61 -19.23 -4.81
C HIS A 278 -3.63 -18.11 -4.59
N ASN A 279 -4.67 -18.34 -3.83
CA ASN A 279 -5.72 -17.37 -3.59
C ASN A 279 -5.50 -16.63 -2.27
N ALA A 280 -5.62 -15.31 -2.32
CA ALA A 280 -5.58 -14.43 -1.15
C ALA A 280 -6.51 -13.23 -1.36
N ILE A 281 -6.70 -12.41 -0.35
CA ILE A 281 -7.41 -11.14 -0.46
C ILE A 281 -6.45 -9.97 -0.20
N SER A 282 -6.81 -8.79 -0.71
CA SER A 282 -6.24 -7.52 -0.27
C SER A 282 -7.37 -6.65 0.27
N PRO A 283 -7.62 -6.66 1.58
CA PRO A 283 -8.64 -5.82 2.20
C PRO A 283 -8.16 -4.38 2.30
N ASN A 284 -9.06 -3.43 2.07
CA ASN A 284 -8.84 -2.03 2.41
C ASN A 284 -10.10 -1.44 3.04
N LEU A 285 -9.90 -0.50 3.94
CA LEU A 285 -10.92 0.03 4.82
C LEU A 285 -10.84 1.55 4.90
N ILE A 286 -12.00 2.19 4.86
CA ILE A 286 -12.19 3.58 5.24
C ILE A 286 -13.27 3.69 6.31
N LYS A 287 -13.19 4.75 7.12
CA LYS A 287 -14.26 5.17 8.02
C LYS A 287 -15.01 6.35 7.42
N THR A 288 -16.32 6.27 7.41
CA THR A 288 -17.21 7.31 6.89
C THR A 288 -18.15 7.80 7.98
N VAL A 289 -18.91 8.84 7.72
CA VAL A 289 -19.95 9.30 8.63
C VAL A 289 -21.06 8.26 8.87
N ASN A 290 -21.19 7.28 7.96
CA ASN A 290 -22.19 6.20 8.04
C ASN A 290 -21.62 4.88 8.56
N GLY A 291 -20.40 4.87 9.09
CA GLY A 291 -19.72 3.66 9.57
C GLY A 291 -18.50 3.28 8.72
N TYR A 292 -18.30 1.99 8.51
CA TYR A 292 -17.14 1.42 7.85
C TYR A 292 -17.47 0.97 6.43
N GLU A 293 -16.54 1.18 5.50
CA GLU A 293 -16.56 0.62 4.15
C GLU A 293 -15.32 -0.22 3.92
N MET A 294 -15.49 -1.55 3.90
CA MET A 294 -14.45 -2.52 3.58
C MET A 294 -14.56 -2.93 2.12
N ASN A 295 -13.48 -2.80 1.35
CA ASN A 295 -13.36 -3.38 0.03
C ASN A 295 -12.46 -4.62 0.12
N VAL A 296 -12.97 -5.77 -0.28
CA VAL A 296 -12.25 -7.04 -0.31
C VAL A 296 -11.87 -7.34 -1.76
N ILE A 297 -10.62 -7.11 -2.11
CA ILE A 297 -10.08 -7.39 -3.46
C ILE A 297 -9.64 -8.83 -3.49
N LEU A 298 -10.23 -9.64 -4.38
CA LEU A 298 -9.85 -11.03 -4.59
C LEU A 298 -8.57 -11.08 -5.42
N ARG A 299 -7.58 -11.84 -4.97
CA ARG A 299 -6.28 -11.96 -5.62
C ARG A 299 -5.94 -13.43 -5.86
N SER A 300 -5.20 -13.70 -6.93
CA SER A 300 -4.60 -15.02 -7.20
C SER A 300 -3.24 -14.85 -7.87
N ASN A 301 -2.25 -15.62 -7.40
CA ASN A 301 -0.90 -15.62 -7.95
C ASN A 301 -0.62 -16.87 -8.82
N ILE A 302 -1.68 -17.58 -9.24
CA ILE A 302 -1.54 -18.77 -10.09
C ILE A 302 -0.78 -18.44 -11.38
N THR A 303 0.11 -19.33 -11.79
CA THR A 303 0.89 -19.23 -13.02
C THR A 303 0.48 -20.30 -14.02
N SER A 304 0.77 -20.06 -15.28
CA SER A 304 0.68 -21.05 -16.37
C SER A 304 1.99 -21.03 -17.18
N GLU A 305 2.12 -21.98 -18.14
CA GLU A 305 3.25 -21.96 -19.08
C GLU A 305 3.25 -20.69 -19.93
N GLU A 306 2.07 -20.20 -20.32
CA GLU A 306 1.89 -18.98 -21.09
C GLU A 306 2.17 -17.72 -20.24
N TYR A 307 1.79 -17.73 -18.95
CA TYR A 307 1.93 -16.60 -18.02
C TYR A 307 2.73 -17.00 -16.78
N PRO A 308 4.06 -17.11 -16.88
CA PRO A 308 4.91 -17.57 -15.78
C PRO A 308 5.03 -16.55 -14.63
N ASP A 309 4.76 -15.26 -14.90
CA ASP A 309 4.71 -14.20 -13.88
C ASP A 309 3.36 -14.13 -13.17
N GLY A 310 2.32 -14.80 -13.68
CA GLY A 310 0.96 -14.90 -13.13
C GLY A 310 -0.13 -14.69 -14.17
N VAL A 311 -1.15 -15.55 -14.15
CA VAL A 311 -2.31 -15.48 -15.07
C VAL A 311 -3.07 -14.14 -14.91
N PHE A 312 -3.13 -13.63 -13.68
CA PHE A 312 -3.81 -12.37 -13.33
C PHE A 312 -2.82 -11.22 -13.07
N HIS A 313 -1.58 -11.36 -13.55
CA HIS A 313 -0.55 -10.33 -13.53
C HIS A 313 -0.56 -9.52 -14.84
N ALA A 314 0.17 -8.38 -14.88
CA ALA A 314 0.41 -7.70 -16.15
C ALA A 314 1.16 -8.63 -17.11
N HIS A 315 0.58 -8.88 -18.29
CA HIS A 315 1.14 -9.77 -19.29
C HIS A 315 2.38 -9.18 -19.97
N PRO A 316 3.24 -9.99 -20.58
CA PRO A 316 4.55 -9.55 -21.12
C PRO A 316 4.48 -8.36 -22.07
N GLU A 317 3.43 -8.20 -22.86
CA GLU A 317 3.23 -7.07 -23.77
C GLU A 317 3.13 -5.72 -23.07
N TYR A 318 2.77 -5.70 -21.78
CA TYR A 318 2.67 -4.48 -20.95
C TYR A 318 3.93 -4.22 -20.12
N HIS A 319 4.92 -5.12 -20.13
CA HIS A 319 6.14 -4.98 -19.31
C HIS A 319 7.00 -3.75 -19.70
N ALA A 320 6.84 -3.24 -20.93
CA ALA A 320 7.45 -1.97 -21.33
C ALA A 320 6.96 -0.79 -20.46
N ILE A 321 5.72 -0.86 -19.99
CA ILE A 321 5.10 0.14 -19.12
C ILE A 321 5.49 -0.14 -17.66
N LYS A 322 5.15 -1.35 -17.18
CA LYS A 322 5.40 -1.77 -15.82
C LYS A 322 5.51 -3.30 -15.74
N LYS A 323 6.63 -3.77 -15.19
CA LYS A 323 6.87 -5.20 -14.94
C LYS A 323 6.62 -5.58 -13.47
N GLU A 324 6.65 -4.61 -12.55
CA GLU A 324 6.39 -4.86 -11.14
C GLU A 324 4.97 -5.37 -10.92
N SER A 325 4.77 -6.21 -9.91
CA SER A 325 3.45 -6.71 -9.54
C SER A 325 2.50 -5.59 -9.13
N ILE A 326 1.20 -5.77 -9.45
CA ILE A 326 0.14 -4.84 -9.07
C ILE A 326 -0.12 -4.93 -7.56
N GLY A 327 0.25 -3.89 -6.85
CA GLY A 327 0.08 -3.81 -5.39
C GLY A 327 -1.31 -3.38 -4.95
N LEU A 328 -1.50 -3.30 -3.63
CA LEU A 328 -2.76 -2.88 -3.01
C LEU A 328 -3.27 -1.54 -3.55
N ILE A 329 -2.39 -0.53 -3.65
CA ILE A 329 -2.77 0.82 -4.05
C ILE A 329 -3.18 0.86 -5.52
N GLU A 330 -2.48 0.14 -6.38
CA GLU A 330 -2.80 0.04 -7.79
C GLU A 330 -4.07 -0.76 -8.05
N ALA A 331 -4.30 -1.83 -7.28
CA ALA A 331 -5.56 -2.56 -7.32
C ALA A 331 -6.76 -1.70 -6.88
N GLN A 332 -6.51 -0.61 -6.15
CA GLN A 332 -7.48 0.41 -5.79
C GLN A 332 -7.60 1.55 -6.82
N GLY A 333 -6.87 1.46 -7.94
CA GLY A 333 -6.99 2.35 -9.08
C GLY A 333 -6.03 3.53 -9.13
N LEU A 334 -5.09 3.66 -8.19
CA LEU A 334 -3.99 4.60 -8.29
C LEU A 334 -2.75 3.89 -8.82
N PHE A 335 -2.49 3.99 -10.11
CA PHE A 335 -1.33 3.39 -10.77
C PHE A 335 -0.09 4.24 -10.61
N ILE A 336 1.00 3.60 -10.15
CA ILE A 336 2.30 4.24 -9.93
C ILE A 336 3.26 3.76 -11.03
N LEU A 337 3.47 4.61 -12.02
CA LEU A 337 4.33 4.33 -13.14
C LEU A 337 5.75 4.84 -12.91
N PRO A 338 6.77 4.18 -13.51
CA PRO A 338 8.17 4.58 -13.37
C PRO A 338 8.47 5.96 -13.99
N GLY A 339 9.40 6.71 -13.39
CA GLY A 339 9.82 8.04 -13.84
C GLY A 339 10.27 8.12 -15.29
N ARG A 340 10.88 7.04 -15.84
CA ARG A 340 11.28 6.98 -17.27
C ARG A 340 10.13 7.19 -18.25
N LEU A 341 8.88 6.97 -17.83
CA LEU A 341 7.70 7.15 -18.71
C LEU A 341 7.26 8.61 -18.83
N GLU A 342 7.88 9.53 -18.10
CA GLU A 342 7.64 10.96 -18.29
C GLU A 342 8.03 11.42 -19.71
N GLU A 343 9.12 10.84 -20.27
CA GLU A 343 9.58 11.12 -21.64
C GLU A 343 8.63 10.56 -22.71
N TRP A 344 7.79 9.58 -22.33
CA TRP A 344 6.73 9.05 -23.18
C TRP A 344 5.54 10.02 -23.15
N GLN A 345 5.61 11.09 -23.92
CA GLN A 345 4.56 12.12 -23.96
C GLN A 345 3.14 11.54 -24.03
N MET A 346 2.15 12.23 -23.44
CA MET A 346 0.72 11.88 -23.41
C MET A 346 0.17 11.20 -24.69
N PRO A 347 0.61 11.50 -25.92
CA PRO A 347 0.22 10.78 -27.12
C PRO A 347 0.63 9.30 -27.15
N ALA A 348 1.80 8.95 -26.61
CA ALA A 348 2.26 7.56 -26.58
C ALA A 348 1.48 6.73 -25.55
N LEU A 349 1.09 7.32 -24.42
CA LEU A 349 0.22 6.68 -23.44
C LEU A 349 -1.20 6.46 -23.98
N ARG A 350 -1.70 7.37 -24.83
CA ARG A 350 -2.95 7.19 -25.59
C ARG A 350 -2.83 6.07 -26.62
N PHE A 351 -1.75 6.00 -27.35
CA PHE A 351 -1.50 4.97 -28.36
C PHE A 351 -1.40 3.57 -27.75
N LEU A 352 -0.91 3.44 -26.52
CA LEU A 352 -0.80 2.17 -25.79
C LEU A 352 -2.12 1.74 -25.11
N GLY A 353 -3.23 2.46 -25.31
CA GLY A 353 -4.52 2.14 -24.73
C GLY A 353 -4.60 2.36 -23.21
N LEU A 354 -3.59 3.00 -22.61
CA LEU A 354 -3.58 3.37 -21.20
C LEU A 354 -4.46 4.58 -20.90
N ILE A 355 -4.66 5.41 -21.92
CA ILE A 355 -5.64 6.48 -21.94
C ILE A 355 -6.55 6.14 -23.11
N PHE A 356 -7.74 5.63 -22.86
CA PHE A 356 -8.67 5.16 -23.88
C PHE A 356 -9.08 6.32 -24.81
N PRO A 357 -9.27 6.04 -26.13
CA PRO A 357 -9.83 7.04 -27.02
C PRO A 357 -11.23 7.44 -26.55
N THR A 358 -11.52 8.72 -26.60
CA THR A 358 -12.88 9.23 -26.45
C THR A 358 -13.80 8.50 -27.43
N ARG A 359 -15.00 8.11 -27.01
CA ARG A 359 -16.04 7.42 -27.81
C ARG A 359 -16.44 8.15 -29.10
N SER A 360 -15.83 9.30 -29.40
CA SER A 360 -16.14 10.14 -30.59
C SER A 360 -15.34 9.81 -31.85
N GLU A 361 -14.34 8.89 -31.80
CA GLU A 361 -13.52 8.60 -32.99
C GLU A 361 -13.81 7.23 -33.64
N THR A 362 -14.87 6.52 -33.24
CA THR A 362 -15.25 5.22 -33.85
C THR A 362 -16.46 5.31 -34.78
N LEU A 363 -16.71 6.49 -35.35
CA LEU A 363 -17.70 6.67 -36.42
C LEU A 363 -17.10 7.58 -37.55
N MET A 364 -16.23 7.00 -38.36
CA MET A 364 -16.06 7.28 -39.79
C MET A 364 -15.53 6.07 -40.51
#